data_e34d0682d53c60e8addd5068f9eba8fc
#
_entry.id   e34d0682d53c60e8addd5068f9eba8fc
#
_cell.length_a   1.000
_cell.length_b   1.000
_cell.length_c   1.000
_cell.angle_alpha   90.00
_cell.angle_beta   90.00
_cell.angle_gamma   90.00
#
_symmetry.space_group_name_H-M   'P 1'
#
loop_
_entity.id
_entity.type
_entity.pdbx_description
1 polymer ?
#
loop_
_entity_poly.entity_id
_entity_poly.type
_entity_poly.pdbx_seq_one_letter_code
_entity_poly.pdbx_strand_id
1 'polypeptide(L)'
;MQPFKTLAAAALALGFSTGALAAEPLKIGLLVPVTGPFADYGKQIERGVKLYLAQNGDTVAGRKVELVLRDDAPGTSGEVSKRIAQEMIVKDKVDIIAGFGLTPEALAVAPLLTQAKIPGVIMNAATSIITARSPYFVRTSHTLPQDTAPMATWALHNGIKKVYTLVADYGPGQDAEAQFKKTFTAGGGEIVGDVRVPVTNVDFAPYLQKIKDVKPDAVFMFVPPGAGTIAFMKDFANRGLAQAGIKIIATGDLTDENVLDAYGDAALGVITAFHYSEDHNSPENKA
;
A
#
# COMPACT_ATOMS: atom_id res chain seq x y z
N MET A 1 3.35 40.48 87.60
CA MET A 1 3.35 39.05 87.16
C MET A 1 2.27 38.90 86.09
N GLN A 2 2.68 38.85 84.85
CA GLN A 2 1.78 38.61 83.74
C GLN A 2 2.17 37.25 83.06
N PRO A 3 1.21 36.37 82.75
CA PRO A 3 1.52 35.13 81.99
C PRO A 3 1.47 35.37 80.49
N PHE A 4 2.50 34.86 79.81
CA PHE A 4 2.62 34.82 78.38
C PHE A 4 1.53 33.94 77.75
N LYS A 5 0.83 34.48 76.77
CA LYS A 5 -0.05 33.69 75.88
C LYS A 5 0.72 33.25 74.62
N THR A 6 1.01 32.01 74.55
CA THR A 6 1.55 31.35 73.29
C THR A 6 0.43 31.18 72.30
N LEU A 7 0.52 31.87 71.15
CA LEU A 7 -0.31 31.62 69.98
C LEU A 7 0.34 30.46 69.18
N ALA A 8 -0.36 29.36 69.10
CA ALA A 8 -0.02 28.27 68.15
C ALA A 8 -0.63 28.60 66.81
N ALA A 9 0.23 28.88 65.78
CA ALA A 9 -0.18 29.07 64.45
C ALA A 9 -0.23 27.65 63.76
N ALA A 10 -1.46 27.15 63.52
CA ALA A 10 -1.68 25.94 62.72
C ALA A 10 -1.58 26.31 61.24
N ALA A 11 -0.48 25.94 60.57
CA ALA A 11 -0.33 26.04 59.14
C ALA A 11 -1.13 24.91 58.48
N LEU A 12 -2.28 25.23 57.88
CA LEU A 12 -3.01 24.34 56.99
C LEU A 12 -2.22 24.21 55.68
N ALA A 13 -1.46 23.12 55.51
CA ALA A 13 -0.89 22.71 54.21
C ALA A 13 -2.03 22.18 53.34
N LEU A 14 -2.62 23.01 52.48
CA LEU A 14 -3.46 22.58 51.37
C LEU A 14 -2.56 21.89 50.35
N GLY A 15 -2.49 20.56 50.41
CA GLY A 15 -1.92 19.76 49.38
C GLY A 15 -2.77 19.85 48.10
N PHE A 16 -2.36 20.67 47.15
CA PHE A 16 -2.86 20.58 45.78
C PHE A 16 -2.33 19.26 45.20
N SER A 17 -3.09 18.18 45.36
CA SER A 17 -2.95 17.00 44.50
C SER A 17 -3.36 17.44 43.11
N THR A 18 -2.40 17.88 42.31
CA THR A 18 -2.56 17.95 40.85
C THR A 18 -2.73 16.52 40.37
N GLY A 19 -3.97 16.03 40.34
CA GLY A 19 -4.32 14.83 39.62
C GLY A 19 -3.83 15.06 38.20
N ALA A 20 -2.80 14.30 37.78
CA ALA A 20 -2.39 14.27 36.40
C ALA A 20 -3.62 13.82 35.61
N LEU A 21 -4.32 14.76 34.96
CA LEU A 21 -5.32 14.41 33.97
C LEU A 21 -4.59 13.56 32.94
N ALA A 22 -4.95 12.30 32.87
CA ALA A 22 -4.42 11.40 31.80
C ALA A 22 -4.67 12.11 30.47
N ALA A 23 -3.61 12.28 29.68
CA ALA A 23 -3.74 12.90 28.38
C ALA A 23 -4.73 12.10 27.52
N GLU A 24 -5.60 12.78 26.78
CA GLU A 24 -6.52 12.16 25.85
C GLU A 24 -5.74 11.20 24.91
N PRO A 25 -6.28 10.00 24.60
CA PRO A 25 -5.61 9.06 23.75
C PRO A 25 -5.32 9.65 22.36
N LEU A 26 -4.22 9.21 21.74
CA LEU A 26 -3.94 9.49 20.33
C LEU A 26 -4.72 8.48 19.48
N LYS A 27 -5.79 8.93 18.84
CA LYS A 27 -6.64 8.06 18.03
C LYS A 27 -6.13 7.99 16.60
N ILE A 28 -5.74 6.81 16.17
CA ILE A 28 -5.31 6.53 14.79
C ILE A 28 -6.39 5.68 14.13
N GLY A 29 -7.05 6.26 13.14
CA GLY A 29 -7.99 5.56 12.29
C GLY A 29 -7.25 4.74 11.24
N LEU A 30 -7.42 3.42 11.23
CA LEU A 30 -6.96 2.55 10.15
C LEU A 30 -8.10 2.33 9.17
N LEU A 31 -8.00 2.97 8.00
CA LEU A 31 -8.95 2.85 6.90
C LEU A 31 -8.34 1.93 5.85
N VAL A 32 -8.79 0.68 5.82
CA VAL A 32 -8.19 -0.39 5.02
C VAL A 32 -9.21 -1.45 4.64
N PRO A 33 -9.07 -2.10 3.48
CA PRO A 33 -9.91 -3.24 3.11
C PRO A 33 -9.49 -4.48 3.93
N VAL A 34 -10.33 -4.97 4.85
CA VAL A 34 -10.08 -6.22 5.59
C VAL A 34 -11.02 -7.36 5.16
N THR A 35 -11.93 -7.07 4.24
CA THR A 35 -12.79 -8.04 3.54
C THR A 35 -12.68 -7.87 2.02
N GLY A 36 -13.29 -8.79 1.26
CA GLY A 36 -13.30 -8.74 -0.21
C GLY A 36 -11.96 -9.07 -0.88
N PRO A 37 -11.83 -8.72 -2.18
CA PRO A 37 -10.70 -9.16 -3.02
C PRO A 37 -9.32 -8.66 -2.58
N PHE A 38 -9.28 -7.56 -1.84
CA PHE A 38 -8.04 -6.89 -1.42
C PHE A 38 -7.82 -6.95 0.10
N ALA A 39 -8.51 -7.87 0.78
CA ALA A 39 -8.46 -8.01 2.25
C ALA A 39 -7.05 -8.22 2.80
N ASP A 40 -6.16 -8.82 2.03
CA ASP A 40 -4.81 -9.11 2.49
C ASP A 40 -3.98 -7.85 2.71
N TYR A 41 -4.16 -6.80 1.90
CA TYR A 41 -3.53 -5.50 2.14
C TYR A 41 -3.87 -4.95 3.54
N GLY A 42 -5.16 -4.91 3.88
CA GLY A 42 -5.60 -4.38 5.17
C GLY A 42 -5.13 -5.23 6.35
N LYS A 43 -5.16 -6.55 6.21
CA LYS A 43 -4.68 -7.47 7.24
C LYS A 43 -3.18 -7.35 7.48
N GLN A 44 -2.37 -7.20 6.42
CA GLN A 44 -0.93 -6.99 6.54
C GLN A 44 -0.63 -5.65 7.24
N ILE A 45 -1.29 -4.56 6.83
CA ILE A 45 -1.16 -3.25 7.47
C ILE A 45 -1.53 -3.33 8.96
N GLU A 46 -2.68 -3.92 9.29
CA GLU A 46 -3.14 -4.07 10.68
C GLU A 46 -2.13 -4.86 11.53
N ARG A 47 -1.62 -5.98 11.00
CA ARG A 47 -0.62 -6.81 11.68
C ARG A 47 0.69 -6.06 11.91
N GLY A 48 1.18 -5.33 10.90
CA GLY A 48 2.41 -4.54 11.01
C GLY A 48 2.30 -3.44 12.07
N VAL A 49 1.17 -2.70 12.09
CA VAL A 49 0.91 -1.68 13.11
C VAL A 49 0.83 -2.29 14.51
N LYS A 50 0.10 -3.40 14.67
CA LYS A 50 0.00 -4.10 15.98
C LYS A 50 1.35 -4.65 16.45
N LEU A 51 2.15 -5.21 15.55
CA LEU A 51 3.48 -5.71 15.86
C LEU A 51 4.39 -4.57 16.35
N TYR A 52 4.41 -3.44 15.64
CA TYR A 52 5.19 -2.28 16.05
C TYR A 52 4.82 -1.79 17.44
N LEU A 53 3.53 -1.68 17.74
CA LEU A 53 3.05 -1.25 19.07
C LEU A 53 3.42 -2.27 20.16
N ALA A 54 3.37 -3.57 19.85
CA ALA A 54 3.77 -4.62 20.80
C ALA A 54 5.27 -4.58 21.13
N GLN A 55 6.12 -4.26 20.16
CA GLN A 55 7.56 -4.19 20.32
C GLN A 55 8.06 -2.88 20.93
N ASN A 56 7.39 -1.75 20.65
CA ASN A 56 7.87 -0.41 20.99
C ASN A 56 6.99 0.30 22.04
N GLY A 57 5.91 -0.33 22.47
CA GLY A 57 4.93 0.26 23.37
C GLY A 57 3.84 1.06 22.64
N ASP A 58 2.76 1.32 23.34
CA ASP A 58 1.54 1.96 22.82
C ASP A 58 1.37 3.41 23.29
N THR A 59 2.46 4.07 23.70
CA THR A 59 2.41 5.44 24.24
C THR A 59 3.34 6.36 23.47
N VAL A 60 2.78 7.44 22.92
CA VAL A 60 3.51 8.45 22.15
C VAL A 60 3.28 9.82 22.78
N ALA A 61 4.36 10.51 23.15
CA ALA A 61 4.33 11.82 23.81
C ALA A 61 3.38 11.89 25.03
N GLY A 62 3.34 10.81 25.83
CA GLY A 62 2.47 10.69 27.01
C GLY A 62 1.01 10.37 26.70
N ARG A 63 0.62 10.21 25.44
CA ARG A 63 -0.72 9.81 25.00
C ARG A 63 -0.73 8.32 24.62
N LYS A 64 -1.70 7.58 25.13
CA LYS A 64 -1.90 6.19 24.74
C LYS A 64 -2.46 6.12 23.31
N VAL A 65 -1.90 5.26 22.45
CA VAL A 65 -2.41 5.03 21.10
C VAL A 65 -3.66 4.17 21.14
N GLU A 66 -4.74 4.66 20.52
CA GLU A 66 -5.98 3.93 20.29
C GLU A 66 -6.16 3.72 18.78
N LEU A 67 -6.22 2.46 18.34
CA LEU A 67 -6.46 2.11 16.95
C LEU A 67 -7.96 1.94 16.67
N VAL A 68 -8.47 2.69 15.71
CA VAL A 68 -9.85 2.61 15.23
C VAL A 68 -9.85 2.01 13.84
N LEU A 69 -9.98 0.68 13.74
CA LEU A 69 -10.04 -0.04 12.46
C LEU A 69 -11.41 0.13 11.81
N ARG A 70 -11.44 0.48 10.53
CA ARG A 70 -12.63 0.52 9.69
C ARG A 70 -12.36 -0.17 8.36
N ASP A 71 -13.24 -1.12 8.02
CA ASP A 71 -13.22 -1.83 6.75
C ASP A 71 -13.91 -0.98 5.68
N ASP A 72 -13.18 -0.63 4.63
CA ASP A 72 -13.70 0.12 3.49
C ASP A 72 -13.93 -0.74 2.23
N ALA A 73 -13.86 -2.06 2.38
CA ALA A 73 -14.24 -2.97 1.31
C ALA A 73 -15.78 -2.93 1.04
N PRO A 74 -16.19 -3.23 -0.18
CA PRO A 74 -15.43 -3.75 -1.32
C PRO A 74 -15.00 -2.66 -2.33
N GLY A 75 -14.30 -1.64 -1.87
CA GLY A 75 -14.21 -0.40 -2.62
C GLY A 75 -13.10 -0.24 -3.63
N THR A 76 -13.38 -0.39 -4.91
CA THR A 76 -12.57 0.23 -5.97
C THR A 76 -13.05 1.65 -6.35
N SER A 77 -14.17 2.13 -5.79
CA SER A 77 -14.78 3.43 -6.13
C SER A 77 -14.36 4.59 -5.22
N GLY A 78 -13.85 4.31 -4.01
CA GLY A 78 -13.52 5.33 -3.01
C GLY A 78 -14.72 5.96 -2.27
N GLU A 79 -15.95 5.77 -2.70
CA GLU A 79 -17.13 6.38 -2.06
C GLU A 79 -17.38 5.84 -0.65
N VAL A 80 -17.18 4.53 -0.45
CA VAL A 80 -17.29 3.89 0.86
C VAL A 80 -16.22 4.44 1.79
N SER A 81 -14.98 4.51 1.32
CA SER A 81 -13.84 5.05 2.08
C SER A 81 -14.06 6.51 2.48
N LYS A 82 -14.60 7.33 1.57
CA LYS A 82 -14.94 8.74 1.85
C LYS A 82 -15.97 8.86 2.96
N ARG A 83 -17.07 8.08 2.91
CA ARG A 83 -18.11 8.08 3.94
C ARG A 83 -17.55 7.63 5.30
N ILE A 84 -16.77 6.55 5.32
CA ILE A 84 -16.16 6.03 6.55
C ILE A 84 -15.14 7.03 7.12
N ALA A 85 -14.28 7.63 6.29
CA ALA A 85 -13.35 8.66 6.73
C ALA A 85 -14.08 9.85 7.37
N GLN A 86 -15.22 10.28 6.81
CA GLN A 86 -16.04 11.31 7.41
C GLN A 86 -16.59 10.90 8.80
N GLU A 87 -17.00 9.64 8.95
CA GLU A 87 -17.44 9.13 10.26
C GLU A 87 -16.29 9.07 11.26
N MET A 88 -15.12 8.62 10.86
CA MET A 88 -13.90 8.62 11.68
C MET A 88 -13.55 10.02 12.17
N ILE A 89 -13.64 11.03 11.31
CA ILE A 89 -13.35 12.43 11.64
C ILE A 89 -14.40 12.98 12.62
N VAL A 90 -15.69 12.82 12.33
CA VAL A 90 -16.76 13.51 13.04
C VAL A 90 -17.21 12.76 14.30
N LYS A 91 -17.36 11.43 14.21
CA LYS A 91 -17.89 10.60 15.30
C LYS A 91 -16.77 10.04 16.19
N ASP A 92 -15.78 9.39 15.55
CA ASP A 92 -14.69 8.74 16.28
C ASP A 92 -13.64 9.75 16.76
N LYS A 93 -13.60 10.94 16.13
CA LYS A 93 -12.66 12.04 16.44
C LYS A 93 -11.21 11.57 16.39
N VAL A 94 -10.85 10.92 15.29
CA VAL A 94 -9.47 10.46 15.10
C VAL A 94 -8.52 11.64 14.86
N ASP A 95 -7.32 11.55 15.40
CA ASP A 95 -6.24 12.54 15.19
C ASP A 95 -5.54 12.35 13.86
N ILE A 96 -5.48 11.10 13.35
CA ILE A 96 -4.77 10.69 12.11
C ILE A 96 -5.63 9.65 11.41
N ILE A 97 -5.65 9.65 10.07
CA ILE A 97 -6.14 8.51 9.28
C ILE A 97 -4.96 7.87 8.56
N ALA A 98 -4.75 6.57 8.76
CA ALA A 98 -3.68 5.80 8.16
C ALA A 98 -4.26 4.60 7.40
N GLY A 99 -3.45 3.99 6.52
CA GLY A 99 -3.84 2.82 5.74
C GLY A 99 -3.89 3.12 4.26
N PHE A 100 -5.07 3.18 3.68
CA PHE A 100 -5.31 3.38 2.26
C PHE A 100 -4.71 2.25 1.41
N GLY A 101 -5.45 1.14 1.33
CA GLY A 101 -5.05 -0.06 0.58
C GLY A 101 -4.94 0.20 -0.92
N LEU A 102 -5.87 0.97 -1.49
CA LEU A 102 -5.94 1.28 -2.90
C LEU A 102 -6.00 2.79 -3.18
N THR A 103 -5.56 3.18 -4.37
CA THR A 103 -5.53 4.57 -4.84
C THR A 103 -6.90 5.28 -4.83
N PRO A 104 -8.02 4.67 -5.29
CA PRO A 104 -9.32 5.33 -5.25
C PRO A 104 -9.75 5.76 -3.85
N GLU A 105 -9.43 4.99 -2.83
CA GLU A 105 -9.68 5.29 -1.41
C GLU A 105 -8.96 6.59 -1.01
N ALA A 106 -7.66 6.64 -1.23
CA ALA A 106 -6.83 7.80 -0.90
C ALA A 106 -7.30 9.09 -1.63
N LEU A 107 -7.59 8.97 -2.92
CA LEU A 107 -8.03 10.12 -3.73
C LEU A 107 -9.40 10.65 -3.29
N ALA A 108 -10.33 9.77 -2.92
CA ALA A 108 -11.66 10.16 -2.46
C ALA A 108 -11.63 10.84 -1.08
N VAL A 109 -10.69 10.45 -0.21
CA VAL A 109 -10.54 10.98 1.15
C VAL A 109 -9.71 12.28 1.19
N ALA A 110 -8.84 12.53 0.21
CA ALA A 110 -7.95 13.69 0.17
C ALA A 110 -8.64 15.06 0.45
N PRO A 111 -9.81 15.39 -0.14
CA PRO A 111 -10.50 16.63 0.15
C PRO A 111 -10.97 16.74 1.61
N LEU A 112 -11.41 15.62 2.21
CA LEU A 112 -11.86 15.59 3.60
C LEU A 112 -10.71 15.90 4.57
N LEU A 113 -9.54 15.28 4.35
CA LEU A 113 -8.36 15.54 5.17
C LEU A 113 -7.90 17.00 5.05
N THR A 114 -7.94 17.56 3.85
CA THR A 114 -7.61 18.97 3.62
C THR A 114 -8.56 19.89 4.39
N GLN A 115 -9.86 19.63 4.32
CA GLN A 115 -10.88 20.42 5.00
C GLN A 115 -10.77 20.31 6.53
N ALA A 116 -10.59 19.08 7.02
CA ALA A 116 -10.51 18.80 8.47
C ALA A 116 -9.14 19.10 9.06
N LYS A 117 -8.11 19.33 8.23
CA LYS A 117 -6.70 19.50 8.63
C LYS A 117 -6.16 18.31 9.43
N ILE A 118 -6.57 17.11 9.03
CA ILE A 118 -6.16 15.84 9.67
C ILE A 118 -5.10 15.17 8.80
N PRO A 119 -3.95 14.77 9.38
CA PRO A 119 -2.92 14.02 8.66
C PRO A 119 -3.44 12.68 8.12
N GLY A 120 -3.05 12.36 6.89
CA GLY A 120 -3.26 11.06 6.26
C GLY A 120 -1.93 10.36 5.98
N VAL A 121 -1.80 9.09 6.37
CA VAL A 121 -0.59 8.29 6.16
C VAL A 121 -0.89 7.19 5.14
N ILE A 122 -0.32 7.32 3.94
CA ILE A 122 -0.46 6.33 2.88
C ILE A 122 0.50 5.16 3.15
N MET A 123 -0.06 3.97 3.40
CA MET A 123 0.72 2.79 3.78
C MET A 123 0.82 1.75 2.66
N ASN A 124 -0.04 1.82 1.62
CA ASN A 124 0.01 0.91 0.47
C ASN A 124 -0.30 1.58 -0.86
N ALA A 125 -1.39 2.34 -0.98
CA ALA A 125 -1.83 2.94 -2.25
C ALA A 125 -0.69 3.62 -3.02
N ALA A 126 -0.31 3.10 -4.20
CA ALA A 126 1.00 3.34 -4.81
C ALA A 126 1.02 4.33 -5.99
N THR A 127 -0.10 5.01 -6.30
CA THR A 127 -0.09 6.05 -7.35
C THR A 127 0.68 7.29 -6.89
N SER A 128 1.54 7.80 -7.74
CA SER A 128 2.44 8.92 -7.45
C SER A 128 1.71 10.22 -7.09
N ILE A 129 0.58 10.49 -7.74
CA ILE A 129 -0.18 11.74 -7.59
C ILE A 129 -0.86 11.92 -6.22
N ILE A 130 -1.00 10.87 -5.41
CA ILE A 130 -1.82 10.91 -4.17
C ILE A 130 -1.34 12.02 -3.23
N THR A 131 -0.04 12.10 -2.95
CA THR A 131 0.52 13.09 -2.02
C THR A 131 0.40 14.53 -2.51
N ALA A 132 0.18 14.74 -3.81
CA ALA A 132 -0.09 16.05 -4.37
C ALA A 132 -1.58 16.48 -4.24
N ARG A 133 -2.48 15.56 -3.82
CA ARG A 133 -3.92 15.82 -3.72
C ARG A 133 -4.34 16.45 -2.40
N SER A 134 -3.47 16.37 -1.38
CA SER A 134 -3.68 17.04 -0.10
C SER A 134 -2.35 17.37 0.54
N PRO A 135 -2.16 18.58 1.11
CA PRO A 135 -0.96 18.91 1.87
C PRO A 135 -0.89 18.16 3.21
N TYR A 136 -1.94 17.44 3.57
CA TYR A 136 -2.02 16.62 4.78
C TYR A 136 -1.65 15.16 4.55
N PHE A 137 -1.36 14.75 3.31
CA PHE A 137 -0.86 13.41 3.04
C PHE A 137 0.66 13.31 3.19
N VAL A 138 1.07 12.26 3.88
CA VAL A 138 2.44 11.72 3.83
C VAL A 138 2.37 10.27 3.37
N ARG A 139 3.47 9.76 2.79
CA ARG A 139 3.59 8.37 2.34
C ARG A 139 4.72 7.69 3.10
N THR A 140 4.43 6.51 3.63
CA THR A 140 5.41 5.60 4.22
C THR A 140 5.67 4.36 3.35
N SER A 141 4.87 4.19 2.28
CA SER A 141 5.03 3.15 1.28
C SER A 141 5.83 3.64 0.06
N HIS A 142 5.78 2.90 -1.02
CA HIS A 142 6.43 3.21 -2.31
C HIS A 142 5.45 3.83 -3.32
N THR A 143 5.95 4.13 -4.51
CA THR A 143 5.17 4.43 -5.71
C THR A 143 5.52 3.46 -6.82
N LEU A 144 4.57 3.13 -7.69
CA LEU A 144 4.83 2.21 -8.81
C LEU A 144 6.03 2.63 -9.69
N PRO A 145 6.27 3.92 -9.97
CA PRO A 145 7.48 4.34 -10.67
C PRO A 145 8.80 3.91 -10.01
N GLN A 146 8.84 3.81 -8.67
CA GLN A 146 10.04 3.39 -7.93
C GLN A 146 10.37 1.91 -8.14
N ASP A 147 9.35 1.05 -8.27
CA ASP A 147 9.55 -0.38 -8.55
C ASP A 147 9.75 -0.63 -10.05
N THR A 148 9.07 0.15 -10.88
CA THR A 148 9.02 -0.07 -12.33
C THR A 148 10.29 0.39 -13.06
N ALA A 149 10.91 1.48 -12.64
CA ALA A 149 12.13 1.98 -13.27
C ALA A 149 13.31 0.98 -13.15
N PRO A 150 13.58 0.38 -11.96
CA PRO A 150 14.58 -0.69 -11.84
C PRO A 150 14.26 -1.90 -12.72
N MET A 151 12.96 -2.31 -12.80
CA MET A 151 12.55 -3.43 -13.63
C MET A 151 12.85 -3.20 -15.11
N ALA A 152 12.53 -2.01 -15.62
CA ALA A 152 12.83 -1.63 -17.00
C ALA A 152 14.35 -1.61 -17.28
N THR A 153 15.14 -1.09 -16.35
CA THR A 153 16.59 -1.06 -16.42
C THR A 153 17.18 -2.48 -16.41
N TRP A 154 16.69 -3.34 -15.52
CA TRP A 154 17.08 -4.73 -15.45
C TRP A 154 16.78 -5.46 -16.77
N ALA A 155 15.60 -5.25 -17.34
CA ALA A 155 15.20 -5.86 -18.61
C ALA A 155 16.19 -5.53 -19.74
N LEU A 156 16.59 -4.26 -19.87
CA LEU A 156 17.58 -3.82 -20.85
C LEU A 156 18.95 -4.49 -20.65
N HIS A 157 19.44 -4.54 -19.43
CA HIS A 157 20.73 -5.15 -19.09
C HIS A 157 20.74 -6.66 -19.30
N ASN A 158 19.57 -7.30 -19.28
CA ASN A 158 19.43 -8.74 -19.51
C ASN A 158 18.99 -9.08 -20.95
N GLY A 159 19.19 -8.16 -21.89
CA GLY A 159 19.04 -8.38 -23.33
C GLY A 159 17.60 -8.44 -23.82
N ILE A 160 16.61 -8.03 -23.00
CA ILE A 160 15.22 -7.87 -23.42
C ILE A 160 15.13 -6.62 -24.29
N LYS A 161 14.66 -6.75 -25.53
CA LYS A 161 14.60 -5.65 -26.50
C LYS A 161 13.18 -5.26 -26.87
N LYS A 162 12.24 -6.23 -26.84
CA LYS A 162 10.85 -6.05 -27.24
C LYS A 162 9.93 -6.44 -26.09
N VAL A 163 9.16 -5.49 -25.58
CA VAL A 163 8.23 -5.72 -24.48
C VAL A 163 6.82 -5.34 -24.88
N TYR A 164 5.87 -6.19 -24.50
CA TYR A 164 4.45 -5.87 -24.49
C TYR A 164 4.02 -5.49 -23.06
N THR A 165 3.33 -4.38 -22.84
CA THR A 165 2.86 -4.01 -21.51
C THR A 165 1.40 -4.41 -21.30
N LEU A 166 1.08 -5.04 -20.16
CA LEU A 166 -0.26 -5.40 -19.71
C LEU A 166 -0.43 -4.92 -18.28
N VAL A 167 -1.31 -3.93 -18.06
CA VAL A 167 -1.51 -3.34 -16.74
C VAL A 167 -3.00 -3.17 -16.42
N ALA A 168 -3.34 -3.20 -15.13
CA ALA A 168 -4.70 -2.86 -14.69
C ALA A 168 -5.02 -1.38 -14.96
N ASP A 169 -6.22 -1.09 -15.47
CA ASP A 169 -6.63 0.27 -15.87
C ASP A 169 -7.10 1.10 -14.68
N TYR A 170 -6.15 1.51 -13.85
CA TYR A 170 -6.34 2.47 -12.77
C TYR A 170 -5.01 3.16 -12.44
N GLY A 171 -5.00 4.12 -11.51
CA GLY A 171 -3.84 4.97 -11.24
C GLY A 171 -2.49 4.26 -11.16
N PRO A 172 -2.31 3.23 -10.30
CA PRO A 172 -1.05 2.48 -10.21
C PRO A 172 -0.63 1.85 -11.54
N GLY A 173 -1.56 1.20 -12.25
CA GLY A 173 -1.25 0.56 -13.54
C GLY A 173 -0.80 1.58 -14.60
N GLN A 174 -1.47 2.74 -14.63
CA GLN A 174 -1.09 3.82 -15.54
C GLN A 174 0.29 4.39 -15.20
N ASP A 175 0.63 4.55 -13.91
CA ASP A 175 1.95 4.99 -13.46
C ASP A 175 3.03 3.95 -13.81
N ALA A 176 2.76 2.66 -13.56
CA ALA A 176 3.67 1.56 -13.89
C ALA A 176 3.95 1.52 -15.40
N GLU A 177 2.90 1.55 -16.23
CA GLU A 177 3.03 1.56 -17.68
C GLU A 177 3.85 2.76 -18.17
N ALA A 178 3.50 3.96 -17.73
CA ALA A 178 4.15 5.18 -18.15
C ALA A 178 5.64 5.19 -17.79
N GLN A 179 5.98 4.77 -16.55
CA GLN A 179 7.37 4.72 -16.11
C GLN A 179 8.16 3.63 -16.84
N PHE A 180 7.57 2.43 -17.02
CA PHE A 180 8.21 1.35 -17.76
C PHE A 180 8.55 1.80 -19.18
N LYS A 181 7.55 2.28 -19.93
CA LYS A 181 7.73 2.80 -21.29
C LYS A 181 8.81 3.86 -21.34
N LYS A 182 8.76 4.86 -20.44
CA LYS A 182 9.74 5.95 -20.37
C LYS A 182 11.16 5.42 -20.19
N THR A 183 11.40 4.58 -19.21
CA THR A 183 12.74 4.06 -18.87
C THR A 183 13.23 3.11 -19.95
N PHE A 184 12.39 2.19 -20.40
CA PHE A 184 12.76 1.14 -21.36
C PHE A 184 13.08 1.73 -22.72
N THR A 185 12.26 2.65 -23.23
CA THR A 185 12.52 3.27 -24.55
C THR A 185 13.70 4.23 -24.51
N ALA A 186 13.91 4.96 -23.41
CA ALA A 186 15.10 5.80 -23.24
C ALA A 186 16.42 4.99 -23.27
N GLY A 187 16.36 3.72 -22.84
CA GLY A 187 17.50 2.79 -22.91
C GLY A 187 17.59 2.00 -24.21
N GLY A 188 16.79 2.32 -25.24
CA GLY A 188 16.82 1.69 -26.57
C GLY A 188 15.94 0.45 -26.72
N GLY A 189 15.08 0.14 -25.74
CA GLY A 189 14.07 -0.91 -25.85
C GLY A 189 12.86 -0.47 -26.68
N GLU A 190 12.16 -1.46 -27.25
CA GLU A 190 10.96 -1.27 -28.08
C GLU A 190 9.70 -1.75 -27.35
N ILE A 191 8.68 -0.92 -27.24
CA ILE A 191 7.34 -1.33 -26.81
C ILE A 191 6.56 -1.77 -28.04
N VAL A 192 6.36 -3.08 -28.19
CA VAL A 192 5.70 -3.68 -29.35
C VAL A 192 4.17 -3.77 -29.22
N GLY A 193 3.64 -3.33 -28.10
CA GLY A 193 2.21 -3.20 -27.87
C GLY A 193 1.91 -2.96 -26.41
N ASP A 194 0.69 -2.56 -26.16
CA ASP A 194 0.18 -2.30 -24.82
C ASP A 194 -1.30 -2.66 -24.69
N VAL A 195 -1.73 -2.95 -23.47
CA VAL A 195 -3.13 -3.13 -23.14
C VAL A 195 -3.37 -2.79 -21.67
N ARG A 196 -4.50 -2.17 -21.40
CA ARG A 196 -5.02 -1.99 -20.05
C ARG A 196 -6.23 -2.88 -19.86
N VAL A 197 -6.25 -3.57 -18.72
CA VAL A 197 -7.31 -4.51 -18.36
C VAL A 197 -8.11 -4.02 -17.15
N PRO A 198 -9.36 -4.43 -16.96
CA PRO A 198 -10.11 -4.13 -15.74
C PRO A 198 -9.34 -4.55 -14.47
N VAL A 199 -9.58 -3.88 -13.35
CA VAL A 199 -8.91 -4.20 -12.05
C VAL A 199 -9.34 -5.55 -11.52
N THR A 200 -10.58 -5.97 -11.80
CA THR A 200 -11.18 -7.23 -11.31
C THR A 200 -11.90 -7.96 -12.43
N ASN A 201 -12.11 -9.27 -12.24
CA ASN A 201 -12.88 -10.14 -13.15
C ASN A 201 -12.36 -10.15 -14.60
N VAL A 202 -11.05 -10.19 -14.78
CA VAL A 202 -10.39 -10.17 -16.10
C VAL A 202 -10.41 -11.55 -16.73
N ASP A 203 -10.90 -11.64 -17.96
CA ASP A 203 -10.58 -12.74 -18.87
C ASP A 203 -9.29 -12.38 -19.61
N PHE A 204 -8.19 -13.04 -19.27
CA PHE A 204 -6.88 -12.77 -19.88
C PHE A 204 -6.70 -13.44 -21.24
N ALA A 205 -7.54 -14.40 -21.62
CA ALA A 205 -7.41 -15.21 -22.82
C ALA A 205 -7.18 -14.40 -24.11
N PRO A 206 -8.01 -13.40 -24.45
CA PRO A 206 -7.83 -12.63 -25.68
C PRO A 206 -6.55 -11.78 -25.67
N TYR A 207 -6.18 -11.25 -24.52
CA TYR A 207 -4.96 -10.42 -24.38
C TYR A 207 -3.70 -11.26 -24.54
N LEU A 208 -3.65 -12.43 -23.89
CA LEU A 208 -2.52 -13.35 -23.98
C LEU A 208 -2.36 -13.94 -25.37
N GLN A 209 -3.48 -14.19 -26.10
CA GLN A 209 -3.40 -14.61 -27.49
C GLN A 209 -2.73 -13.52 -28.35
N LYS A 210 -3.14 -12.26 -28.19
CA LYS A 210 -2.52 -11.14 -28.92
C LYS A 210 -1.04 -10.99 -28.59
N ILE A 211 -0.64 -11.13 -27.31
CA ILE A 211 0.77 -11.11 -26.90
C ILE A 211 1.54 -12.23 -27.57
N LYS A 212 0.98 -13.45 -27.61
CA LYS A 212 1.59 -14.61 -28.27
C LYS A 212 1.80 -14.40 -29.78
N ASP A 213 0.85 -13.74 -30.44
CA ASP A 213 0.93 -13.45 -31.89
C ASP A 213 2.00 -12.37 -32.19
N VAL A 214 2.16 -11.38 -31.31
CA VAL A 214 3.18 -10.31 -31.44
C VAL A 214 4.59 -10.82 -31.17
N LYS A 215 4.75 -11.89 -30.35
CA LYS A 215 6.04 -12.51 -29.98
C LYS A 215 7.05 -11.52 -29.39
N PRO A 216 6.73 -10.81 -28.31
CA PRO A 216 7.72 -10.00 -27.60
C PRO A 216 8.76 -10.90 -26.90
N ASP A 217 9.89 -10.33 -26.49
CA ASP A 217 10.85 -11.01 -25.60
C ASP A 217 10.27 -11.20 -24.19
N ALA A 218 9.47 -10.23 -23.74
CA ALA A 218 8.81 -10.29 -22.45
C ALA A 218 7.47 -9.53 -22.45
N VAL A 219 6.59 -9.92 -21.50
CA VAL A 219 5.46 -9.10 -21.08
C VAL A 219 5.80 -8.42 -19.76
N PHE A 220 5.68 -7.08 -19.72
CA PHE A 220 5.66 -6.34 -18.48
C PHE A 220 4.25 -6.30 -17.93
N MET A 221 4.06 -6.79 -16.71
CA MET A 221 2.74 -6.97 -16.12
C MET A 221 2.62 -6.23 -14.79
N PHE A 222 1.48 -5.53 -14.60
CA PHE A 222 1.04 -5.06 -13.31
C PHE A 222 -0.48 -5.25 -13.16
N VAL A 223 -0.87 -6.09 -12.23
CA VAL A 223 -2.25 -6.28 -11.75
C VAL A 223 -2.16 -6.44 -10.23
N PRO A 224 -3.07 -5.87 -9.43
CA PRO A 224 -3.06 -6.08 -7.99
C PRO A 224 -3.07 -7.57 -7.63
N PRO A 225 -2.33 -8.00 -6.58
CA PRO A 225 -2.28 -9.41 -6.17
C PRO A 225 -3.67 -9.95 -5.80
N GLY A 226 -3.88 -11.23 -6.03
CA GLY A 226 -5.12 -11.94 -5.76
C GLY A 226 -5.63 -12.75 -6.96
N ALA A 227 -6.95 -12.88 -7.08
CA ALA A 227 -7.56 -13.71 -8.12
C ALA A 227 -7.13 -13.33 -9.55
N GLY A 228 -6.89 -12.02 -9.81
CA GLY A 228 -6.45 -11.54 -11.13
C GLY A 228 -5.06 -12.06 -11.51
N THR A 229 -4.08 -11.97 -10.62
CA THR A 229 -2.72 -12.48 -10.87
C THR A 229 -2.72 -14.00 -11.01
N ILE A 230 -3.52 -14.71 -10.19
CA ILE A 230 -3.66 -16.17 -10.30
C ILE A 230 -4.23 -16.57 -11.66
N ALA A 231 -5.27 -15.89 -12.14
CA ALA A 231 -5.86 -16.15 -13.45
C ALA A 231 -4.85 -15.88 -14.58
N PHE A 232 -4.13 -14.74 -14.53
CA PHE A 232 -3.10 -14.41 -15.50
C PHE A 232 -2.02 -15.48 -15.58
N MET A 233 -1.46 -15.90 -14.44
CA MET A 233 -0.38 -16.89 -14.40
C MET A 233 -0.81 -18.24 -14.97
N LYS A 234 -2.00 -18.70 -14.60
CA LYS A 234 -2.58 -19.95 -15.12
C LYS A 234 -2.82 -19.88 -16.63
N ASP A 235 -3.41 -18.79 -17.10
CA ASP A 235 -3.68 -18.62 -18.53
C ASP A 235 -2.38 -18.47 -19.34
N PHE A 236 -1.37 -17.77 -18.81
CA PHE A 236 -0.06 -17.65 -19.44
C PHE A 236 0.60 -19.01 -19.64
N ALA A 237 0.61 -19.84 -18.58
CA ALA A 237 1.15 -21.21 -18.64
C ALA A 237 0.35 -22.10 -19.58
N ASN A 238 -0.98 -22.15 -19.45
CA ASN A 238 -1.86 -23.02 -20.25
C ASN A 238 -1.80 -22.71 -21.75
N ARG A 239 -1.55 -21.46 -22.12
CA ARG A 239 -1.42 -21.04 -23.52
C ARG A 239 -0.01 -21.23 -24.09
N GLY A 240 0.93 -21.71 -23.27
CA GLY A 240 2.29 -22.01 -23.70
C GLY A 240 3.09 -20.76 -24.09
N LEU A 241 2.89 -19.62 -23.44
CA LEU A 241 3.67 -18.41 -23.75
C LEU A 241 5.12 -18.54 -23.28
N ALA A 242 5.36 -19.19 -22.14
CA ALA A 242 6.72 -19.49 -21.67
C ALA A 242 7.47 -20.40 -22.67
N GLN A 243 6.81 -21.44 -23.19
CA GLN A 243 7.37 -22.34 -24.21
C GLN A 243 7.62 -21.63 -25.55
N ALA A 244 6.86 -20.55 -25.80
CA ALA A 244 7.12 -19.67 -26.95
C ALA A 244 8.30 -18.71 -26.76
N GLY A 245 8.98 -18.77 -25.59
CA GLY A 245 10.14 -17.95 -25.26
C GLY A 245 9.78 -16.57 -24.64
N ILE A 246 8.51 -16.30 -24.35
CA ILE A 246 8.07 -15.02 -23.78
C ILE A 246 8.28 -15.04 -22.25
N LYS A 247 9.05 -14.11 -21.73
CA LYS A 247 9.31 -13.98 -20.29
C LYS A 247 8.22 -13.12 -19.61
N ILE A 248 8.02 -13.34 -18.32
CA ILE A 248 7.24 -12.44 -17.47
C ILE A 248 8.21 -11.58 -16.67
N ILE A 249 8.05 -10.26 -16.75
CA ILE A 249 8.70 -9.27 -15.89
C ILE A 249 7.60 -8.40 -15.28
N ALA A 250 7.69 -8.10 -13.98
CA ALA A 250 6.59 -7.44 -13.27
C ALA A 250 7.07 -6.61 -12.07
N THR A 251 6.15 -5.89 -11.45
CA THR A 251 6.32 -5.43 -10.07
C THR A 251 6.14 -6.59 -9.10
N GLY A 252 6.64 -6.46 -7.86
CA GLY A 252 6.54 -7.52 -6.85
C GLY A 252 5.12 -7.90 -6.45
N ASP A 253 4.12 -7.10 -6.82
CA ASP A 253 2.71 -7.46 -6.67
C ASP A 253 2.37 -8.82 -7.28
N LEU A 254 3.07 -9.20 -8.36
CA LEU A 254 2.88 -10.51 -8.99
C LEU A 254 3.42 -11.66 -8.13
N THR A 255 4.44 -11.41 -7.32
CA THR A 255 5.09 -12.43 -6.47
C THR A 255 4.83 -12.21 -4.99
N ASP A 256 3.69 -11.58 -4.63
CA ASP A 256 3.24 -11.48 -3.24
C ASP A 256 3.05 -12.90 -2.66
N GLU A 257 3.57 -13.13 -1.45
CA GLU A 257 3.60 -14.44 -0.81
C GLU A 257 2.21 -15.07 -0.68
N ASN A 258 1.16 -14.26 -0.53
CA ASN A 258 -0.22 -14.76 -0.40
C ASN A 258 -0.74 -15.44 -1.67
N VAL A 259 -0.11 -15.23 -2.83
CA VAL A 259 -0.55 -15.79 -4.12
C VAL A 259 0.44 -16.77 -4.74
N LEU A 260 1.70 -16.82 -4.29
CA LEU A 260 2.75 -17.66 -4.89
C LEU A 260 2.38 -19.14 -4.94
N ASP A 261 1.89 -19.70 -3.85
CA ASP A 261 1.49 -21.11 -3.77
C ASP A 261 0.41 -21.49 -4.80
N ALA A 262 -0.46 -20.52 -5.14
CA ALA A 262 -1.53 -20.74 -6.11
C ALA A 262 -1.05 -20.82 -7.57
N TYR A 263 0.18 -20.39 -7.85
CA TYR A 263 0.79 -20.45 -9.19
C TYR A 263 1.47 -21.79 -9.49
N GLY A 264 2.00 -22.44 -8.44
CA GLY A 264 2.84 -23.63 -8.62
C GLY A 264 4.03 -23.34 -9.55
N ASP A 265 4.35 -24.27 -10.41
CA ASP A 265 5.48 -24.16 -11.34
C ASP A 265 5.36 -22.99 -12.35
N ALA A 266 4.18 -22.42 -12.52
CA ALA A 266 4.01 -21.25 -13.39
C ALA A 266 4.77 -20.00 -12.89
N ALA A 267 5.13 -19.95 -11.61
CA ALA A 267 5.94 -18.86 -11.05
C ALA A 267 7.44 -18.97 -11.40
N LEU A 268 7.90 -20.13 -11.86
CA LEU A 268 9.31 -20.35 -12.13
C LEU A 268 9.79 -19.48 -13.30
N GLY A 269 10.84 -18.72 -13.04
CA GLY A 269 11.44 -17.82 -14.04
C GLY A 269 10.76 -16.46 -14.18
N VAL A 270 9.77 -16.13 -13.36
CA VAL A 270 9.22 -14.79 -13.24
C VAL A 270 10.25 -13.89 -12.56
N ILE A 271 10.43 -12.69 -13.09
CA ILE A 271 11.34 -11.69 -12.52
C ILE A 271 10.52 -10.48 -12.08
N THR A 272 10.68 -10.07 -10.83
CA THR A 272 9.98 -8.91 -10.27
C THR A 272 10.96 -7.91 -9.64
N ALA A 273 10.52 -6.66 -9.55
CA ALA A 273 11.18 -5.63 -8.76
C ALA A 273 10.17 -5.09 -7.74
N PHE A 274 10.59 -5.02 -6.48
CA PHE A 274 9.74 -4.57 -5.39
C PHE A 274 10.56 -3.83 -4.34
N HIS A 275 9.87 -3.12 -3.45
CA HIS A 275 10.48 -2.36 -2.36
C HIS A 275 10.89 -3.21 -1.16
N TYR A 276 10.40 -4.44 -1.05
CA TYR A 276 10.68 -5.38 0.03
C TYR A 276 10.69 -6.84 -0.48
N SER A 277 11.48 -7.67 0.16
CA SER A 277 11.46 -9.13 0.04
C SER A 277 11.83 -9.73 1.38
N GLU A 278 11.13 -10.79 1.81
CA GLU A 278 11.45 -11.52 3.03
C GLU A 278 12.82 -12.21 2.97
N ASP A 279 13.27 -12.55 1.76
CA ASP A 279 14.59 -13.14 1.49
C ASP A 279 15.73 -12.11 1.45
N HIS A 280 15.45 -10.81 1.65
CA HIS A 280 16.49 -9.79 1.59
C HIS A 280 17.51 -9.98 2.71
N ASN A 281 18.78 -10.14 2.32
CA ASN A 281 19.87 -10.45 3.24
C ASN A 281 20.40 -9.18 3.94
N SER A 282 19.61 -8.62 4.86
CA SER A 282 20.06 -7.57 5.77
C SER A 282 19.89 -7.96 7.23
N PRO A 283 20.63 -7.35 8.18
CA PRO A 283 20.44 -7.55 9.61
C PRO A 283 19.00 -7.25 10.06
N GLU A 284 18.42 -6.18 9.56
CA GLU A 284 17.08 -5.72 9.91
C GLU A 284 16.00 -6.72 9.47
N ASN A 285 16.22 -7.38 8.32
CA ASN A 285 15.27 -8.37 7.79
C ASN A 285 15.37 -9.73 8.50
N LYS A 286 16.46 -9.98 9.23
CA LYS A 286 16.70 -11.22 9.99
C LYS A 286 16.27 -11.12 11.46
N ALA A 287 16.00 -9.92 11.95
CA ALA A 287 15.60 -9.66 13.34
C ALA A 287 14.11 -9.92 13.55
#